data_5d930f678715c98b96c419a682d21e7d
#
_entry.id   5d930f678715c98b96c419a682d21e7d
#
_cell.length_a   1.000
_cell.length_b   1.000
_cell.length_c   1.000
_cell.angle_alpha   90.00
_cell.angle_beta   90.00
_cell.angle_gamma   90.00
#
_symmetry.space_group_name_H-M   'P 1'
#
loop_
_entity.id
_entity.type
_entity.pdbx_description
1 polymer ?
#
loop_
_entity_poly.entity_id
_entity_poly.type
_entity_poly.pdbx_seq_one_letter_code
_entity_poly.pdbx_strand_id
1 'polypeptide(L)' 'MIDLKLRELRIENGYTQSYVARYLNVQQNTYSQYETQTREIPLELLIKLSKLYQTSVDYILGLTL' A
#
# COMPACT_ATOMS: atom_id res chain seq x y z
N MET A 1 -16.67 3.08 3.89
CA MET A 1 -15.27 3.36 4.24
C MET A 1 -14.35 2.37 3.53
N ILE A 2 -13.28 2.86 2.93
CA ILE A 2 -12.30 1.99 2.27
C ILE A 2 -11.48 1.27 3.32
N ASP A 3 -11.33 -0.04 3.16
CA ASP A 3 -10.53 -0.87 4.06
C ASP A 3 -9.23 -1.25 3.33
N LEU A 4 -8.25 -0.35 3.39
CA LEU A 4 -6.98 -0.56 2.70
C LEU A 4 -6.27 -1.79 3.24
N LYS A 5 -5.78 -2.63 2.34
CA LYS A 5 -5.06 -3.85 2.68
C LYS A 5 -3.54 -3.66 2.66
N LEU A 6 -3.08 -2.42 2.74
CA LEU A 6 -1.64 -2.12 2.62
C LEU A 6 -0.81 -2.82 3.68
N ARG A 7 -1.22 -2.68 4.93
CA ARG A 7 -0.45 -3.26 6.03
C ARG A 7 -0.47 -4.78 5.99
N GLU A 8 -1.63 -5.37 5.72
CA GLU A 8 -1.76 -6.82 5.67
C GLU A 8 -0.88 -7.40 4.57
N LEU A 9 -0.93 -6.81 3.36
CA LEU A 9 -0.11 -7.28 2.25
C LEU A 9 1.38 -7.14 2.56
N ARG A 10 1.76 -6.03 3.19
CA ARG A 10 3.15 -5.80 3.55
C ARG A 10 3.65 -6.87 4.52
N ILE A 11 2.87 -7.13 5.56
CA ILE A 11 3.25 -8.10 6.58
C ILE A 11 3.27 -9.51 6.01
N GLU A 12 2.28 -9.87 5.19
CA GLU A 12 2.22 -11.19 4.56
C GLU A 12 3.43 -11.46 3.69
N ASN A 13 3.99 -10.41 3.09
CA ASN A 13 5.16 -10.55 2.23
C ASN A 13 6.48 -10.34 2.97
N GLY A 14 6.42 -10.10 4.28
CA GLY A 14 7.63 -9.94 5.08
C GLY A 14 8.37 -8.64 4.85
N TYR A 15 7.69 -7.61 4.33
CA TYR A 15 8.31 -6.33 4.03
C TYR A 15 8.19 -5.38 5.22
N THR A 16 9.20 -4.50 5.37
CA THR A 16 9.13 -3.38 6.32
C THR A 16 8.49 -2.18 5.63
N GLN A 17 8.02 -1.22 6.43
CA GLN A 17 7.54 0.04 5.87
C GLN A 17 8.64 0.75 5.09
N SER A 18 9.87 0.69 5.58
CA SER A 18 11.01 1.31 4.91
C SER A 18 11.22 0.71 3.53
N TYR A 19 11.12 -0.60 3.41
CA TYR A 19 11.30 -1.29 2.14
C TYR A 19 10.25 -0.84 1.12
N VAL A 20 8.99 -0.83 1.54
CA VAL A 20 7.90 -0.47 0.62
C VAL A 20 7.97 1.02 0.27
N ALA A 21 8.30 1.87 1.24
CA ALA A 21 8.46 3.31 0.96
C ALA A 21 9.54 3.54 -0.09
N ARG A 22 10.65 2.81 0.02
CA ARG A 22 11.73 2.91 -0.96
C ARG A 22 11.28 2.42 -2.34
N TYR A 23 10.53 1.33 -2.38
CA TYR A 23 9.97 0.83 -3.63
C TYR A 23 9.11 1.88 -4.31
N LEU A 24 8.31 2.61 -3.53
CA LEU A 24 7.43 3.66 -4.04
C LEU A 24 8.14 5.01 -4.25
N ASN A 25 9.40 5.10 -3.82
CA ASN A 25 10.19 6.33 -3.89
C ASN A 25 9.56 7.46 -3.08
N VAL A 26 9.09 7.15 -1.89
CA VAL A 26 8.56 8.13 -0.93
C VAL A 26 9.25 7.94 0.41
N GLN A 27 9.11 8.92 1.29
CA GLN A 27 9.66 8.81 2.63
C GLN A 27 8.86 7.84 3.47
N GLN A 28 9.49 7.21 4.44
CA GLN A 28 8.84 6.20 5.26
C GLN A 28 7.64 6.76 6.02
N ASN A 29 7.76 7.96 6.59
CA ASN A 29 6.62 8.51 7.33
C ASN A 29 5.46 8.88 6.39
N THR A 30 5.75 9.23 5.13
CA THR A 30 4.69 9.42 4.14
C THR A 30 3.97 8.11 3.87
N TYR A 31 4.73 7.03 3.67
CA TYR A 31 4.13 5.73 3.47
C TYR A 31 3.32 5.28 4.69
N SER A 32 3.86 5.53 5.89
CA SER A 32 3.14 5.19 7.12
C SER A 32 1.77 5.89 7.17
N GLN A 33 1.71 7.13 6.70
CA GLN A 33 0.45 7.86 6.65
C GLN A 33 -0.54 7.25 5.66
N TYR A 34 -0.03 6.61 4.60
CA TYR A 34 -0.90 5.86 3.70
C TYR A 34 -1.54 4.67 4.41
N GLU A 35 -0.76 3.94 5.23
CA GLU A 35 -1.29 2.79 5.96
C GLU A 35 -2.31 3.20 7.01
N THR A 36 -2.09 4.32 7.67
CA THR A 36 -3.02 4.81 8.70
C THR A 36 -4.17 5.61 8.10
N GLN A 37 -4.14 5.83 6.80
CA GLN A 37 -5.18 6.57 6.05
C GLN A 37 -5.31 8.02 6.52
N THR A 38 -4.23 8.59 7.07
CA THR A 38 -4.17 10.01 7.39
C THR A 38 -3.73 10.82 6.17
N ARG A 39 -3.31 10.14 5.11
CA ARG A 39 -2.95 10.76 3.84
C ARG A 39 -3.44 9.85 2.72
N GLU A 40 -4.04 10.47 1.69
CA GLU A 40 -4.55 9.73 0.55
C GLU A 40 -3.40 9.26 -0.35
N ILE A 41 -3.40 7.98 -0.72
CA ILE A 41 -2.36 7.44 -1.59
C ILE A 41 -2.71 7.72 -3.05
N PRO A 42 -1.77 8.26 -3.85
CA PRO A 42 -2.03 8.49 -5.27
C PRO A 42 -2.29 7.20 -6.03
N LEU A 43 -3.14 7.28 -7.06
CA LEU A 43 -3.48 6.12 -7.87
C LEU A 43 -2.25 5.45 -8.48
N GLU A 44 -1.28 6.23 -8.96
CA GLU A 44 -0.08 5.67 -9.57
C GLU A 44 0.72 4.82 -8.60
N LEU A 45 0.71 5.15 -7.30
CA LEU A 45 1.38 4.33 -6.30
C LEU A 45 0.59 3.07 -5.99
N LEU A 46 -0.74 3.16 -6.04
CA LEU A 46 -1.57 1.95 -5.91
C LEU A 46 -1.28 0.97 -7.05
N ILE A 47 -1.09 1.48 -8.26
CA ILE A 47 -0.76 0.64 -9.40
C ILE A 47 0.59 -0.04 -9.19
N LYS A 48 1.58 0.69 -8.68
CA LYS A 48 2.88 0.12 -8.37
C LYS A 48 2.76 -0.99 -7.32
N LEU A 49 1.95 -0.76 -6.29
CA LEU A 49 1.76 -1.77 -5.24
C LEU A 49 1.02 -2.99 -5.78
N SER A 50 0.08 -2.81 -6.69
CA SER A 50 -0.60 -3.94 -7.29
C SER A 50 0.39 -4.86 -8.02
N LYS A 51 1.40 -4.28 -8.64
CA LYS A 51 2.45 -5.05 -9.30
C LYS A 51 3.37 -5.71 -8.30
N LEU A 52 3.74 -5.00 -7.24
CA LEU A 52 4.61 -5.55 -6.20
C LEU A 52 3.98 -6.77 -5.54
N TYR A 53 2.70 -6.68 -5.21
CA TYR A 53 1.98 -7.75 -4.50
C TYR A 53 1.26 -8.69 -5.43
N GLN A 54 1.33 -8.47 -6.74
CA GLN A 54 0.66 -9.31 -7.75
C GLN A 54 -0.82 -9.48 -7.45
N THR A 55 -1.48 -8.36 -7.17
CA THR A 55 -2.91 -8.34 -6.87
C THR A 55 -3.53 -7.12 -7.55
N SER A 56 -4.85 -7.02 -7.51
CA SER A 56 -5.56 -5.91 -8.14
C SER A 56 -5.57 -4.69 -7.23
N VAL A 57 -5.71 -3.51 -7.82
CA VAL A 57 -5.93 -2.27 -7.07
C VAL A 57 -7.23 -2.39 -6.27
N ASP A 58 -8.26 -3.02 -6.85
CA ASP A 58 -9.53 -3.22 -6.16
C ASP A 58 -9.34 -3.98 -4.86
N TYR A 59 -8.52 -5.04 -4.88
CA TYR A 59 -8.25 -5.81 -3.66
C TYR A 59 -7.55 -4.94 -2.62
N ILE A 60 -6.55 -4.15 -3.06
CA ILE A 60 -5.82 -3.26 -2.14
C ILE A 60 -6.77 -2.28 -1.49
N LEU A 61 -7.76 -1.79 -2.24
CA LEU A 61 -8.73 -0.83 -1.73
C LEU A 61 -9.83 -1.49 -0.89
N GLY A 62 -9.84 -2.82 -0.80
CA GLY A 62 -10.85 -3.52 -0.04
C GLY A 62 -12.21 -3.57 -0.71
N LEU A 63 -12.24 -3.44 -2.05
CA LEU A 63 -13.49 -3.40 -2.81
C LEU A 63 -13.92 -4.75 -3.34
N THR A 64 -13.05 -5.76 -3.29
CA THR A 64 -13.38 -7.12 -3.76
C THR A 64 -13.58 -8.03 -2.57
N LEU A 65 -14.41 -9.02 -2.77
CA LEU A 65 -14.70 -10.03 -1.74
C LEU A 65 -13.70 -11.18 -1.79
#